data_d80bdd0a6b26e27d2e691dd27596e48a
#
_entry.id   d80bdd0a6b26e27d2e691dd27596e48a
#
_cell.length_a   1.000
_cell.length_b   1.000
_cell.length_c   1.000
_cell.angle_alpha   90.00
_cell.angle_beta   90.00
_cell.angle_gamma   90.00
#
_symmetry.space_group_name_H-M   'P 1'
#
loop_
_entity.id
_entity.type
_entity.pdbx_description
1 polymer ?
#
loop_
_entity_poly.entity_id
_entity_poly.type
_entity_poly.pdbx_seq_one_letter_code
_entity_poly.pdbx_strand_id
1 'polypeptide(L)'
;VRKYPTTLYPDGNALDFMDSLYAQFLPNFESENFNIGGDEPWELGMGRSKAQCEAEGGKYGIYIRHILGLRERAEKYGKKVCFWADVLMQSPKYSERLPADMTPILWGYYLDHPYEQQCSYMERLGRKYLVAPGTSTWNSFGSRWDCAYENIKTACDCAKRHGAEGMILTQ
;
A
#
# COMPACT_ATOMS: atom_id res chain seq x y z
N VAL A 1 24.47 0.56 -11.63
CA VAL A 1 24.04 1.19 -10.37
C VAL A 1 22.53 1.26 -10.40
N ARG A 2 21.86 0.68 -9.40
CA ARG A 2 20.38 0.76 -9.27
C ARG A 2 20.00 2.20 -8.92
N LYS A 3 19.03 2.75 -9.63
CA LYS A 3 18.54 4.12 -9.37
C LYS A 3 17.70 4.19 -8.11
N TYR A 4 16.91 3.14 -7.84
CA TYR A 4 16.02 3.02 -6.67
C TYR A 4 16.08 1.57 -6.16
N PRO A 5 16.94 1.22 -5.20
CA PRO A 5 17.07 -0.15 -4.68
C PRO A 5 16.00 -0.45 -3.62
N THR A 6 14.73 -0.29 -3.97
CA THR A 6 13.59 -0.38 -3.03
C THR A 6 12.79 -1.67 -3.17
N THR A 7 13.03 -2.46 -4.23
CA THR A 7 12.19 -3.61 -4.56
C THR A 7 12.95 -4.92 -4.36
N LEU A 8 12.43 -5.80 -3.51
CA LEU A 8 12.89 -7.17 -3.41
C LEU A 8 12.61 -7.91 -4.72
N TYR A 9 13.47 -8.86 -5.08
CA TYR A 9 13.21 -9.74 -6.21
C TYR A 9 12.02 -10.65 -5.87
N PRO A 10 10.93 -10.63 -6.65
CA PRO A 10 9.65 -11.22 -6.26
C PRO A 10 9.60 -12.74 -6.45
N ASP A 11 10.41 -13.46 -5.69
CA ASP A 11 10.46 -14.93 -5.65
C ASP A 11 10.14 -15.49 -4.26
N GLY A 12 10.24 -16.82 -4.12
CA GLY A 12 10.04 -17.49 -2.85
C GLY A 12 11.05 -17.06 -1.77
N ASN A 13 12.31 -16.81 -2.15
CA ASN A 13 13.33 -16.40 -1.20
C ASN A 13 13.01 -15.04 -0.55
N ALA A 14 12.43 -14.11 -1.32
CA ALA A 14 11.99 -12.83 -0.77
C ALA A 14 10.86 -13.00 0.25
N LEU A 15 9.93 -13.90 -0.02
CA LEU A 15 8.83 -14.20 0.90
C LEU A 15 9.34 -14.91 2.15
N ASP A 16 10.27 -15.83 2.04
CA ASP A 16 10.89 -16.54 3.19
C ASP A 16 11.72 -15.59 4.04
N PHE A 17 12.44 -14.66 3.40
CA PHE A 17 13.12 -13.58 4.10
C PHE A 17 12.14 -12.71 4.89
N MET A 18 11.03 -12.29 4.29
CA MET A 18 10.00 -11.52 4.98
C MET A 18 9.34 -12.30 6.12
N ASP A 19 9.08 -13.61 5.94
CA ASP A 19 8.56 -14.47 7.01
C ASP A 19 9.51 -14.51 8.22
N SER A 20 10.83 -14.57 7.96
CA SER A 20 11.84 -14.53 9.03
C SER A 20 11.85 -13.21 9.81
N LEU A 21 11.56 -12.10 9.15
CA LEU A 21 11.40 -10.80 9.81
C LEU A 21 10.10 -10.74 10.60
N TYR A 22 9.00 -11.22 10.03
CA TYR A 22 7.70 -11.26 10.69
C TYR A 22 7.72 -12.10 11.96
N ALA A 23 8.42 -13.24 11.94
CA ALA A 23 8.59 -14.10 13.11
C ALA A 23 9.22 -13.38 14.30
N GLN A 24 10.13 -12.44 14.05
CA GLN A 24 10.82 -11.67 15.07
C GLN A 24 10.07 -10.40 15.48
N PHE A 25 9.38 -9.78 14.53
CA PHE A 25 8.78 -8.46 14.70
C PHE A 25 7.35 -8.53 15.22
N LEU A 26 6.49 -9.33 14.59
CA LEU A 26 5.04 -9.31 14.85
C LEU A 26 4.62 -9.73 16.26
N PRO A 27 5.32 -10.67 16.93
CA PRO A 27 4.98 -11.03 18.31
C PRO A 27 5.15 -9.90 19.34
N ASN A 28 5.85 -8.82 18.98
CA ASN A 28 6.05 -7.68 19.88
C ASN A 28 4.87 -6.69 19.90
N PHE A 29 3.84 -6.93 19.09
CA PHE A 29 2.70 -6.02 18.95
C PHE A 29 1.38 -6.74 19.20
N GLU A 30 0.56 -6.18 20.08
CA GLU A 30 -0.78 -6.69 20.39
C GLU A 30 -1.78 -6.43 19.26
N SER A 31 -1.58 -5.35 18.48
CA SER A 31 -2.46 -5.00 17.36
C SER A 31 -2.58 -6.13 16.34
N GLU A 32 -3.81 -6.46 15.98
CA GLU A 32 -4.07 -7.38 14.87
C GLU A 32 -3.80 -6.75 13.50
N ASN A 33 -3.81 -5.43 13.37
CA ASN A 33 -3.59 -4.75 12.11
C ASN A 33 -2.10 -4.61 11.81
N PHE A 34 -1.71 -4.99 10.61
CA PHE A 34 -0.32 -4.92 10.15
C PHE A 34 -0.23 -4.43 8.70
N ASN A 35 0.55 -3.37 8.47
CA ASN A 35 0.82 -2.86 7.12
C ASN A 35 2.01 -3.60 6.53
N ILE A 36 1.78 -4.34 5.46
CA ILE A 36 2.81 -5.11 4.74
C ILE A 36 3.61 -4.28 3.73
N GLY A 37 3.35 -2.98 3.61
CA GLY A 37 3.99 -2.11 2.63
C GLY A 37 3.39 -2.26 1.23
N GLY A 38 4.25 -2.48 0.25
CA GLY A 38 3.84 -2.75 -1.15
C GLY A 38 3.77 -1.51 -2.03
N ASP A 39 4.18 -0.35 -1.52
CA ASP A 39 4.24 0.91 -2.24
C ASP A 39 5.46 1.00 -3.16
N GLU A 40 5.32 1.82 -4.19
CA GLU A 40 6.41 2.31 -5.05
C GLU A 40 7.44 1.26 -5.53
N PRO A 41 7.01 0.09 -6.04
CA PRO A 41 7.95 -0.92 -6.54
C PRO A 41 8.52 -0.53 -7.92
N TRP A 42 9.26 0.59 -7.96
CA TRP A 42 9.75 1.23 -9.19
C TRP A 42 10.54 0.32 -10.11
N GLU A 43 11.30 -0.62 -9.54
CA GLU A 43 12.15 -1.54 -10.30
C GLU A 43 11.42 -2.83 -10.72
N LEU A 44 10.16 -3.02 -10.32
CA LEU A 44 9.40 -4.21 -10.67
C LEU A 44 9.15 -4.26 -12.19
N GLY A 45 9.54 -5.35 -12.81
CA GLY A 45 9.53 -5.50 -14.27
C GLY A 45 10.78 -4.99 -14.95
N MET A 46 11.81 -4.58 -14.19
CA MET A 46 13.11 -4.18 -14.70
C MET A 46 14.19 -5.16 -14.26
N GLY A 47 15.34 -5.13 -14.95
CA GLY A 47 16.49 -5.96 -14.59
C GLY A 47 16.14 -7.45 -14.47
N ARG A 48 16.43 -8.04 -13.31
CA ARG A 48 16.22 -9.48 -13.06
C ARG A 48 14.76 -9.91 -13.13
N SER A 49 13.82 -9.05 -12.74
CA SER A 49 12.39 -9.37 -12.74
C SER A 49 11.71 -9.19 -14.11
N LYS A 50 12.42 -8.69 -15.12
CA LYS A 50 11.84 -8.40 -16.45
C LYS A 50 11.26 -9.65 -17.12
N ALA A 51 12.06 -10.69 -17.25
CA ALA A 51 11.64 -11.94 -17.91
C ALA A 51 10.46 -12.60 -17.18
N GLN A 52 10.47 -12.56 -15.84
CA GLN A 52 9.39 -13.07 -15.03
C GLN A 52 8.10 -12.26 -15.22
N CYS A 53 8.21 -10.93 -15.26
CA CYS A 53 7.06 -10.06 -15.53
C CYS A 53 6.44 -10.33 -16.91
N GLU A 54 7.27 -10.51 -17.93
CA GLU A 54 6.82 -10.83 -19.28
C GLU A 54 6.09 -12.18 -19.32
N ALA A 55 6.62 -13.20 -18.65
CA ALA A 55 6.01 -14.52 -18.58
C ALA A 55 4.68 -14.56 -17.80
N GLU A 56 4.50 -13.70 -16.81
CA GLU A 56 3.31 -13.64 -15.95
C GLU A 56 2.29 -12.56 -16.38
N GLY A 57 2.41 -12.03 -17.59
CA GLY A 57 1.45 -11.06 -18.13
C GLY A 57 1.62 -9.64 -17.60
N GLY A 58 2.81 -9.31 -17.08
CA GLY A 58 3.20 -7.97 -16.66
C GLY A 58 3.41 -7.80 -15.16
N LYS A 59 3.91 -6.63 -14.78
CA LYS A 59 4.31 -6.32 -13.40
C LYS A 59 3.20 -6.45 -12.35
N TYR A 60 1.96 -6.19 -12.73
CA TYR A 60 0.83 -6.23 -11.80
C TYR A 60 0.47 -7.65 -11.36
N GLY A 61 0.62 -8.65 -12.24
CA GLY A 61 0.41 -10.06 -11.89
C GLY A 61 1.37 -10.51 -10.79
N ILE A 62 2.64 -10.21 -10.97
CA ILE A 62 3.69 -10.51 -9.98
C ILE A 62 3.48 -9.74 -8.69
N TYR A 63 3.11 -8.46 -8.77
CA TYR A 63 2.80 -7.64 -7.61
C TYR A 63 1.72 -8.30 -6.75
N ILE A 64 0.57 -8.62 -7.34
CA ILE A 64 -0.55 -9.26 -6.61
C ILE A 64 -0.11 -10.59 -5.99
N ARG A 65 0.62 -11.44 -6.74
CA ARG A 65 1.14 -12.70 -6.20
C ARG A 65 2.03 -12.48 -4.98
N HIS A 66 2.92 -11.48 -5.04
CA HIS A 66 3.82 -11.16 -3.93
C HIS A 66 3.06 -10.64 -2.71
N ILE A 67 2.12 -9.71 -2.90
CA ILE A 67 1.26 -9.17 -1.83
C ILE A 67 0.43 -10.28 -1.16
N LEU A 68 -0.12 -11.21 -1.92
CA LEU A 68 -0.83 -12.37 -1.38
C LEU A 68 0.09 -13.28 -0.57
N GLY A 69 1.31 -13.50 -1.06
CA GLY A 69 2.32 -14.26 -0.33
C GLY A 69 2.76 -13.62 0.99
N LEU A 70 2.84 -12.27 1.04
CA LEU A 70 3.09 -11.53 2.29
C LEU A 70 1.89 -11.64 3.25
N ARG A 71 0.66 -11.54 2.72
CA ARG A 71 -0.55 -11.75 3.51
C ARG A 71 -0.56 -13.11 4.20
N GLU A 72 -0.35 -14.20 3.46
CA GLU A 72 -0.32 -15.56 3.99
C GLU A 72 0.69 -15.70 5.15
N ARG A 73 1.82 -15.01 5.05
CA ARG A 73 2.85 -15.03 6.10
C ARG A 73 2.46 -14.23 7.32
N ALA A 74 1.85 -13.06 7.14
CA ALA A 74 1.37 -12.25 8.26
C ALA A 74 0.22 -12.94 9.03
N GLU A 75 -0.64 -13.66 8.32
CA GLU A 75 -1.75 -14.42 8.91
C GLU A 75 -1.30 -15.54 9.85
N LYS A 76 -0.11 -16.13 9.64
CA LYS A 76 0.46 -17.12 10.58
C LYS A 76 0.64 -16.54 11.99
N TYR A 77 0.77 -15.23 12.09
CA TYR A 77 0.94 -14.50 13.36
C TYR A 77 -0.34 -13.79 13.81
N GLY A 78 -1.50 -14.18 13.25
CA GLY A 78 -2.80 -13.63 13.61
C GLY A 78 -3.04 -12.19 13.15
N LYS A 79 -2.30 -11.73 12.13
CA LYS A 79 -2.42 -10.34 11.66
C LYS A 79 -3.41 -10.20 10.52
N LYS A 80 -4.24 -9.14 10.59
CA LYS A 80 -5.06 -8.62 9.50
C LYS A 80 -4.23 -7.63 8.70
N VAL A 81 -4.22 -7.79 7.38
CA VAL A 81 -3.29 -7.08 6.53
C VAL A 81 -3.90 -5.80 5.95
N CYS A 82 -3.16 -4.70 6.09
CA CYS A 82 -3.32 -3.52 5.25
C CYS A 82 -2.07 -3.30 4.38
N PHE A 83 -2.20 -2.51 3.32
CA PHE A 83 -1.12 -2.26 2.36
C PHE A 83 -1.30 -0.91 1.65
N TRP A 84 -0.22 -0.34 1.16
CA TRP A 84 -0.27 0.90 0.39
C TRP A 84 -0.86 0.67 -1.00
N ALA A 85 -1.86 1.46 -1.38
CA ALA A 85 -2.73 1.17 -2.51
C ALA A 85 -2.35 1.87 -3.83
N ASP A 86 -1.21 2.55 -3.91
CA ASP A 86 -0.79 3.28 -5.11
C ASP A 86 -0.70 2.41 -6.36
N VAL A 87 -0.13 1.19 -6.25
CA VAL A 87 -0.07 0.23 -7.36
C VAL A 87 -1.46 -0.22 -7.79
N LEU A 88 -2.37 -0.43 -6.81
CA LEU A 88 -3.76 -0.78 -7.09
C LEU A 88 -4.49 0.35 -7.82
N MET A 89 -4.25 1.60 -7.42
CA MET A 89 -4.83 2.76 -8.08
C MET A 89 -4.32 2.98 -9.52
N GLN A 90 -3.08 2.56 -9.80
CA GLN A 90 -2.55 2.57 -11.18
C GLN A 90 -3.21 1.52 -12.08
N SER A 91 -3.74 0.44 -11.53
CA SER A 91 -4.35 -0.64 -12.29
C SER A 91 -5.56 -1.25 -11.54
N PRO A 92 -6.67 -0.50 -11.46
CA PRO A 92 -7.83 -0.86 -10.65
C PRO A 92 -8.43 -2.23 -10.93
N LYS A 93 -8.34 -2.72 -12.17
CA LYS A 93 -8.83 -4.05 -12.56
C LYS A 93 -8.26 -5.21 -11.74
N TYR A 94 -7.15 -5.00 -11.06
CA TYR A 94 -6.55 -6.02 -10.19
C TYR A 94 -7.12 -6.03 -8.77
N SER A 95 -7.96 -5.06 -8.40
CA SER A 95 -8.59 -5.02 -7.09
C SER A 95 -9.47 -6.25 -6.80
N GLU A 96 -10.11 -6.81 -7.83
CA GLU A 96 -10.94 -8.01 -7.71
C GLU A 96 -10.13 -9.27 -7.39
N ARG A 97 -8.82 -9.26 -7.63
CA ARG A 97 -7.92 -10.37 -7.32
C ARG A 97 -7.43 -10.38 -5.87
N LEU A 98 -7.65 -9.30 -5.15
CA LEU A 98 -7.28 -9.20 -3.74
C LEU A 98 -8.45 -9.61 -2.84
N PRO A 99 -8.22 -10.44 -1.82
CA PRO A 99 -9.22 -10.78 -0.81
C PRO A 99 -9.88 -9.55 -0.19
N ALA A 100 -11.16 -9.65 0.15
CA ALA A 100 -11.92 -8.51 0.66
C ALA A 100 -11.48 -8.06 2.07
N ASP A 101 -10.81 -8.93 2.80
CA ASP A 101 -10.28 -8.70 4.15
C ASP A 101 -8.91 -7.97 4.17
N MET A 102 -8.31 -7.76 3.00
CA MET A 102 -7.13 -6.89 2.89
C MET A 102 -7.56 -5.43 2.78
N THR A 103 -7.05 -4.59 3.67
CA THR A 103 -7.42 -3.17 3.76
C THR A 103 -6.43 -2.29 2.98
N PRO A 104 -6.80 -1.74 1.80
CA PRO A 104 -5.96 -0.79 1.09
C PRO A 104 -5.89 0.55 1.84
N ILE A 105 -4.72 1.19 1.81
CA ILE A 105 -4.48 2.52 2.36
C ILE A 105 -4.22 3.47 1.20
N LEU A 106 -5.14 4.40 0.97
CA LEU A 106 -5.04 5.43 -0.06
C LEU A 106 -4.17 6.56 0.48
N TRP A 107 -2.98 6.76 -0.09
CA TRP A 107 -2.05 7.77 0.36
C TRP A 107 -1.75 8.82 -0.70
N GLY A 108 -1.47 10.04 -0.26
CA GLY A 108 -1.06 11.13 -1.12
C GLY A 108 -0.91 12.43 -0.34
N TYR A 109 0.01 13.29 -0.78
CA TYR A 109 0.53 14.40 0.04
C TYR A 109 0.49 15.76 -0.67
N TYR A 110 -0.21 15.83 -1.80
CA TYR A 110 -0.34 17.07 -2.59
C TYR A 110 -1.75 17.66 -2.48
N LEU A 111 -1.88 18.95 -2.78
CA LEU A 111 -3.16 19.67 -2.77
C LEU A 111 -4.20 19.05 -3.70
N ASP A 112 -3.76 18.59 -4.85
CA ASP A 112 -4.57 18.05 -5.93
C ASP A 112 -4.62 16.51 -5.95
N HIS A 113 -4.24 15.87 -4.84
CA HIS A 113 -4.33 14.41 -4.77
C HIS A 113 -5.78 13.94 -4.94
N PRO A 114 -6.05 12.97 -5.84
CA PRO A 114 -7.41 12.62 -6.26
C PRO A 114 -8.18 11.76 -5.25
N TYR A 115 -8.24 12.18 -3.98
CA TYR A 115 -8.94 11.46 -2.93
C TYR A 115 -10.40 11.17 -3.27
N GLU A 116 -11.12 12.14 -3.87
CA GLU A 116 -12.52 11.96 -4.25
C GLU A 116 -12.71 10.77 -5.20
N GLN A 117 -11.88 10.67 -6.23
CA GLN A 117 -11.95 9.59 -7.20
C GLN A 117 -11.58 8.23 -6.58
N GLN A 118 -10.54 8.21 -5.76
CA GLN A 118 -10.05 7.00 -5.12
C GLN A 118 -11.02 6.47 -4.07
N CYS A 119 -11.55 7.34 -3.20
CA CYS A 119 -12.53 6.98 -2.17
C CYS A 119 -13.84 6.51 -2.80
N SER A 120 -14.37 7.23 -3.79
CA SER A 120 -15.56 6.81 -4.55
C SER A 120 -15.37 5.46 -5.25
N TYR A 121 -14.14 5.17 -5.73
CA TYR A 121 -13.84 3.86 -6.31
C TYR A 121 -13.90 2.75 -5.25
N MET A 122 -13.33 2.94 -4.06
CA MET A 122 -13.41 1.97 -2.97
C MET A 122 -14.84 1.73 -2.48
N GLU A 123 -15.62 2.79 -2.36
CA GLU A 123 -17.05 2.70 -2.03
C GLU A 123 -17.81 1.81 -3.03
N ARG A 124 -17.62 2.05 -4.34
CA ARG A 124 -18.26 1.21 -5.39
C ARG A 124 -17.86 -0.26 -5.34
N LEU A 125 -16.65 -0.55 -4.88
CA LEU A 125 -16.18 -1.92 -4.67
C LEU A 125 -16.70 -2.54 -3.37
N GLY A 126 -17.36 -1.76 -2.50
CA GLY A 126 -17.75 -2.20 -1.16
C GLY A 126 -16.57 -2.61 -0.29
N ARG A 127 -15.37 -2.04 -0.52
CA ARG A 127 -14.15 -2.37 0.21
C ARG A 127 -13.96 -1.47 1.42
N LYS A 128 -13.57 -2.08 2.52
CA LYS A 128 -12.96 -1.37 3.65
C LYS A 128 -11.63 -0.79 3.22
N TYR A 129 -11.35 0.45 3.60
CA TYR A 129 -10.11 1.14 3.26
C TYR A 129 -9.79 2.25 4.27
N LEU A 130 -8.55 2.71 4.26
CA LEU A 130 -8.06 3.86 5.01
C LEU A 130 -7.57 4.93 4.06
N VAL A 131 -7.52 6.18 4.53
CA VAL A 131 -6.81 7.27 3.84
C VAL A 131 -5.55 7.64 4.62
N ALA A 132 -4.50 8.05 3.92
CA ALA A 132 -3.24 8.46 4.52
C ALA A 132 -2.74 9.79 3.92
N PRO A 133 -3.30 10.93 4.37
CA PRO A 133 -2.73 12.24 4.08
C PRO A 133 -1.44 12.47 4.86
N GLY A 134 -0.71 13.53 4.55
CA GLY A 134 0.54 13.80 5.23
C GLY A 134 0.87 15.26 5.45
N THR A 135 1.72 15.49 6.45
CA THR A 135 2.25 16.82 6.78
C THR A 135 3.41 17.23 5.88
N SER A 136 4.06 16.28 5.19
CA SER A 136 5.26 16.47 4.38
C SER A 136 6.48 16.99 5.17
N THR A 137 6.53 16.73 6.48
CA THR A 137 7.65 17.16 7.35
C THR A 137 8.93 16.37 7.09
N TRP A 138 8.87 15.22 6.44
CA TRP A 138 10.06 14.46 5.99
C TRP A 138 10.92 15.18 4.94
N ASN A 139 10.40 16.22 4.27
CA ASN A 139 11.11 16.97 3.23
C ASN A 139 11.69 18.31 3.71
N SER A 140 11.36 18.75 4.93
CA SER A 140 11.79 20.05 5.46
C SER A 140 11.66 20.09 6.98
N PHE A 141 12.34 21.05 7.63
CA PHE A 141 12.24 21.26 9.08
C PHE A 141 10.86 21.71 9.55
N GLY A 142 10.01 22.16 8.66
CA GLY A 142 8.62 22.51 8.92
C GLY A 142 7.71 22.02 7.82
N SER A 143 6.47 21.78 8.16
CA SER A 143 5.44 21.39 7.19
C SER A 143 5.23 22.53 6.16
N ARG A 144 4.88 22.15 4.94
CA ARG A 144 4.23 23.06 3.97
C ARG A 144 2.80 23.25 4.40
N TRP A 145 2.58 24.16 5.36
CA TRP A 145 1.38 24.25 6.16
C TRP A 145 0.09 24.27 5.33
N ASP A 146 0.01 25.15 4.34
CA ASP A 146 -1.20 25.27 3.50
C ASP A 146 -1.49 23.96 2.75
N CYS A 147 -0.44 23.34 2.19
CA CYS A 147 -0.57 22.05 1.52
C CYS A 147 -1.00 20.94 2.49
N ALA A 148 -0.36 20.85 3.66
CA ALA A 148 -0.67 19.85 4.67
C ALA A 148 -2.11 19.98 5.18
N TYR A 149 -2.52 21.20 5.51
CA TYR A 149 -3.87 21.47 6.01
C TYR A 149 -4.94 21.06 4.99
N GLU A 150 -4.84 21.54 3.75
CA GLU A 150 -5.82 21.22 2.71
C GLU A 150 -5.78 19.74 2.30
N ASN A 151 -4.61 19.13 2.26
CA ASN A 151 -4.47 17.71 1.97
C ASN A 151 -5.18 16.84 3.03
N ILE A 152 -4.90 17.10 4.32
CA ILE A 152 -5.53 16.39 5.44
C ILE A 152 -7.04 16.61 5.43
N LYS A 153 -7.46 17.86 5.27
CA LYS A 153 -8.89 18.21 5.23
C LYS A 153 -9.61 17.49 4.10
N THR A 154 -9.08 17.55 2.87
CA THR A 154 -9.68 16.90 1.71
C THR A 154 -9.74 15.37 1.89
N ALA A 155 -8.67 14.76 2.38
CA ALA A 155 -8.65 13.32 2.66
C ALA A 155 -9.74 12.93 3.66
N CYS A 156 -9.85 13.67 4.77
CA CYS A 156 -10.86 13.40 5.80
C CYS A 156 -12.29 13.61 5.29
N ASP A 157 -12.54 14.68 4.53
CA ASP A 157 -13.87 14.97 3.98
C ASP A 157 -14.29 13.88 2.97
N CYS A 158 -13.39 13.44 2.10
CA CYS A 158 -13.64 12.34 1.16
C CYS A 158 -13.82 11.02 1.89
N ALA A 159 -12.96 10.70 2.84
CA ALA A 159 -13.04 9.49 3.66
C ALA A 159 -14.40 9.38 4.37
N LYS A 160 -14.86 10.47 4.99
CA LYS A 160 -16.15 10.53 5.67
C LYS A 160 -17.33 10.38 4.70
N ARG A 161 -17.25 11.00 3.52
CA ARG A 161 -18.31 10.96 2.51
C ARG A 161 -18.47 9.57 1.91
N HIS A 162 -17.37 8.87 1.67
CA HIS A 162 -17.31 7.58 0.99
C HIS A 162 -17.08 6.39 1.92
N GLY A 163 -17.23 6.55 3.23
CA GLY A 163 -17.25 5.45 4.18
C GLY A 163 -15.92 4.77 4.44
N ALA A 164 -14.79 5.49 4.43
CA ALA A 164 -13.52 4.95 4.89
C ALA A 164 -13.58 4.57 6.38
N GLU A 165 -12.84 3.54 6.79
CA GLU A 165 -12.79 3.11 8.20
C GLU A 165 -11.99 4.06 9.10
N GLY A 166 -11.12 4.90 8.52
CA GLY A 166 -10.32 5.84 9.27
C GLY A 166 -9.19 6.48 8.47
N MET A 167 -8.30 7.14 9.20
CA MET A 167 -7.16 7.87 8.66
C MET A 167 -5.88 7.51 9.41
N ILE A 168 -4.78 7.46 8.68
CA ILE A 168 -3.41 7.41 9.21
C ILE A 168 -2.72 8.70 8.77
N LEU A 169 -2.26 9.51 9.72
CA LEU A 169 -1.49 10.69 9.40
C LEU A 169 -0.02 10.32 9.14
N THR A 170 0.46 10.62 7.95
CA THR A 170 1.86 10.42 7.56
C THR A 170 2.65 11.70 7.85
N GLN A 171 3.77 11.54 8.53
CA GLN A 171 4.68 12.65 8.87
C GLN A 171 5.88 12.68 7.95
#